data_46ceb7d14bbb2931b63552de0eace747
#
_entry.id   46ceb7d14bbb2931b63552de0eace747
#
_cell.length_a   1.000
_cell.length_b   1.000
_cell.length_c   1.000
_cell.angle_alpha   90.00
_cell.angle_beta   90.00
_cell.angle_gamma   90.00
#
_symmetry.space_group_name_H-M   'P 1'
#
loop_
_entity.id
_entity.type
_entity.pdbx_description
1 polymer ?
#
loop_
_entity_poly.entity_id
_entity_poly.type
_entity_poly.pdbx_seq_one_letter_code
_entity_poly.pdbx_strand_id
1 'polypeptide(L)'
;MLKYLSEDIKFIMDNDPAARNKIEVFLLYPSVHALIAYRISHFFYGKKRFFIARLISQLSRFFTGIEIHPGAQIGKGILIDHGMGVVIGETSIIGDRVTIYQGATIGATGNEKEFKRHPTLGSDIVVGSGAKILGPVNIGSNSKIGANSVVLTNMPEYSTAIGIPARIKARSISEDEDEDEDKELDNIIYFI
;
A
#
# COMPACT_ATOMS: atom_id res chain seq x y z
N MET A 1 14.74 -3.02 12.25
CA MET A 1 14.94 -3.14 10.79
C MET A 1 14.91 -4.59 10.33
N LEU A 2 15.80 -5.48 10.77
CA LEU A 2 15.87 -6.88 10.32
C LEU A 2 14.54 -7.66 10.48
N LYS A 3 13.83 -7.47 11.60
CA LYS A 3 12.53 -8.11 11.83
C LYS A 3 11.48 -7.70 10.78
N TYR A 4 11.40 -6.43 10.42
CA TYR A 4 10.49 -5.95 9.38
C TYR A 4 10.82 -6.57 8.02
N LEU A 5 12.11 -6.57 7.64
CA LEU A 5 12.57 -7.16 6.39
C LEU A 5 12.23 -8.65 6.28
N SER A 6 12.43 -9.41 7.38
CA SER A 6 12.08 -10.84 7.41
C SER A 6 10.57 -11.07 7.23
N GLU A 7 9.73 -10.23 7.84
CA GLU A 7 8.28 -10.32 7.71
C GLU A 7 7.83 -9.89 6.30
N ASP A 8 8.46 -8.84 5.73
CA ASP A 8 8.15 -8.39 4.37
C ASP A 8 8.50 -9.48 3.34
N ILE A 9 9.72 -10.08 3.43
CA ILE A 9 10.12 -11.19 2.54
C ILE A 9 9.20 -12.41 2.71
N LYS A 10 8.82 -12.75 3.95
CA LYS A 10 7.91 -13.86 4.20
C LYS A 10 6.56 -13.61 3.54
N PHE A 11 6.00 -12.42 3.73
CA PHE A 11 4.70 -12.05 3.15
C PHE A 11 4.74 -12.08 1.61
N ILE A 12 5.84 -11.62 0.99
CA ILE A 12 6.04 -11.73 -0.46
C ILE A 12 6.03 -13.19 -0.90
N MET A 13 6.80 -14.06 -0.21
CA MET A 13 6.85 -15.49 -0.53
C MET A 13 5.49 -16.20 -0.40
N ASP A 14 4.66 -15.75 0.53
CA ASP A 14 3.34 -16.35 0.79
C ASP A 14 2.24 -15.82 -0.18
N ASN A 15 2.43 -14.64 -0.80
CA ASN A 15 1.38 -13.96 -1.56
C ASN A 15 1.72 -13.69 -3.05
N ASP A 16 2.99 -13.85 -3.46
CA ASP A 16 3.39 -13.75 -4.87
C ASP A 16 3.74 -15.13 -5.43
N PRO A 17 2.90 -15.70 -6.32
CA PRO A 17 3.17 -16.99 -6.95
C PRO A 17 4.46 -17.04 -7.76
N ALA A 18 5.00 -15.89 -8.20
CA ALA A 18 6.26 -15.80 -8.95
C ALA A 18 7.49 -15.88 -8.04
N ALA A 19 7.34 -15.68 -6.73
CA ALA A 19 8.43 -15.72 -5.76
C ALA A 19 8.91 -17.15 -5.51
N ARG A 20 10.08 -17.51 -6.03
CA ARG A 20 10.62 -18.89 -5.95
C ARG A 20 11.41 -19.17 -4.69
N ASN A 21 12.20 -18.21 -4.22
CA ASN A 21 13.01 -18.34 -3.02
C ASN A 21 13.38 -16.98 -2.42
N LYS A 22 13.73 -16.97 -1.13
CA LYS A 22 14.03 -15.75 -0.37
C LYS A 22 15.24 -14.96 -0.90
N ILE A 23 16.23 -15.63 -1.50
CA ILE A 23 17.43 -14.97 -2.04
C ILE A 23 17.05 -14.18 -3.31
N GLU A 24 16.25 -14.78 -4.18
CA GLU A 24 15.71 -14.13 -5.38
C GLU A 24 14.87 -12.90 -4.99
N VAL A 25 13.95 -13.05 -4.03
CA VAL A 25 13.13 -11.95 -3.54
C VAL A 25 14.00 -10.82 -2.96
N PHE A 26 14.99 -11.17 -2.14
CA PHE A 26 15.89 -10.17 -1.54
C PHE A 26 16.71 -9.40 -2.60
N LEU A 27 17.22 -10.09 -3.62
CA LEU A 27 18.14 -9.50 -4.59
C LEU A 27 17.43 -8.82 -5.77
N LEU A 28 16.24 -9.31 -6.19
CA LEU A 28 15.65 -8.89 -7.46
C LEU A 28 14.34 -8.11 -7.31
N TYR A 29 13.70 -8.11 -6.13
CA TYR A 29 12.43 -7.43 -5.94
C TYR A 29 12.63 -5.92 -5.62
N PRO A 30 12.20 -5.01 -6.51
CA PRO A 30 12.30 -3.57 -6.26
C PRO A 30 11.59 -3.13 -4.98
N SER A 31 10.49 -3.81 -4.61
CA SER A 31 9.75 -3.54 -3.37
C SER A 31 10.61 -3.73 -2.12
N VAL A 32 11.43 -4.79 -2.08
CA VAL A 32 12.34 -5.05 -0.95
C VAL A 32 13.38 -3.94 -0.83
N HIS A 33 13.95 -3.53 -1.96
CA HIS A 33 14.93 -2.44 -1.99
C HIS A 33 14.32 -1.10 -1.57
N ALA A 34 13.11 -0.80 -2.06
CA ALA A 34 12.38 0.40 -1.68
C ALA A 34 12.03 0.42 -0.17
N LEU A 35 11.59 -0.71 0.39
CA LEU A 35 11.27 -0.83 1.81
C LEU A 35 12.52 -0.71 2.69
N ILE A 36 13.65 -1.29 2.30
CA ILE A 36 14.93 -1.11 3.01
C ILE A 36 15.34 0.37 3.01
N ALA A 37 15.36 1.00 1.83
CA ALA A 37 15.69 2.41 1.71
C ALA A 37 14.72 3.32 2.50
N TYR A 38 13.43 3.00 2.47
CA TYR A 38 12.43 3.69 3.29
C TYR A 38 12.74 3.56 4.79
N ARG A 39 13.02 2.36 5.32
CA ARG A 39 13.33 2.18 6.75
C ARG A 39 14.56 3.00 7.18
N ILE A 40 15.57 3.06 6.32
CA ILE A 40 16.78 3.89 6.56
C ILE A 40 16.42 5.38 6.51
N SER A 41 15.70 5.83 5.48
CA SER A 41 15.31 7.24 5.34
C SER A 41 14.38 7.69 6.47
N HIS A 42 13.44 6.84 6.90
CA HIS A 42 12.55 7.09 8.03
C HIS A 42 13.32 7.27 9.36
N PHE A 43 14.36 6.47 9.59
CA PHE A 43 15.24 6.66 10.76
C PHE A 43 15.89 8.07 10.75
N PHE A 44 16.43 8.51 9.62
CA PHE A 44 17.00 9.87 9.50
C PHE A 44 15.93 10.96 9.63
N TYR A 45 14.74 10.72 9.11
CA TYR A 45 13.60 11.65 9.26
C TYR A 45 13.24 11.82 10.74
N GLY A 46 13.14 10.74 11.50
CA GLY A 46 12.90 10.77 12.96
C GLY A 46 14.02 11.50 13.75
N LYS A 47 15.25 11.50 13.21
CA LYS A 47 16.37 12.30 13.76
C LYS A 47 16.40 13.73 13.23
N LYS A 48 15.34 14.20 12.56
CA LYS A 48 15.23 15.54 11.94
C LYS A 48 16.32 15.84 10.90
N ARG A 49 16.94 14.83 10.32
CA ARG A 49 17.90 14.93 9.22
C ARG A 49 17.18 14.87 7.88
N PHE A 50 16.28 15.80 7.65
CA PHE A 50 15.33 15.80 6.54
C PHE A 50 16.00 15.75 5.15
N PHE A 51 17.10 16.47 4.95
CA PHE A 51 17.82 16.44 3.68
C PHE A 51 18.34 15.02 3.36
N ILE A 52 19.00 14.36 4.32
CA ILE A 52 19.53 13.02 4.15
C ILE A 52 18.37 12.02 3.91
N ALA A 53 17.31 12.13 4.69
CA ALA A 53 16.11 11.29 4.52
C ALA A 53 15.52 11.43 3.11
N ARG A 54 15.34 12.66 2.61
CA ARG A 54 14.83 12.92 1.25
C ARG A 54 15.79 12.44 0.17
N LEU A 55 17.09 12.66 0.34
CA LEU A 55 18.09 12.18 -0.62
C LEU A 55 18.00 10.66 -0.80
N ILE A 56 17.97 9.89 0.31
CA ILE A 56 17.82 8.43 0.26
C ILE A 56 16.51 8.02 -0.43
N SER A 57 15.40 8.68 -0.10
CA SER A 57 14.09 8.43 -0.70
C SER A 57 14.10 8.69 -2.21
N GLN A 58 14.70 9.79 -2.68
CA GLN A 58 14.77 10.11 -4.11
C GLN A 58 15.70 9.16 -4.88
N LEU A 59 16.82 8.76 -4.30
CA LEU A 59 17.68 7.73 -4.89
C LEU A 59 16.95 6.39 -5.01
N SER A 60 16.23 5.98 -3.96
CA SER A 60 15.39 4.78 -3.99
C SER A 60 14.34 4.84 -5.11
N ARG A 61 13.62 5.97 -5.23
CA ARG A 61 12.66 6.19 -6.32
C ARG A 61 13.31 6.07 -7.70
N PHE A 62 14.49 6.65 -7.88
CA PHE A 62 15.22 6.59 -9.16
C PHE A 62 15.54 5.15 -9.58
N PHE A 63 15.96 4.29 -8.63
CA PHE A 63 16.34 2.91 -8.92
C PHE A 63 15.16 1.93 -8.94
N THR A 64 14.09 2.20 -8.21
CA THR A 64 12.97 1.26 -8.02
C THR A 64 11.68 1.68 -8.71
N GLY A 65 11.54 2.95 -9.07
CA GLY A 65 10.28 3.52 -9.55
C GLY A 65 9.22 3.70 -8.45
N ILE A 66 9.56 3.41 -7.18
CA ILE A 66 8.65 3.47 -6.02
C ILE A 66 9.00 4.70 -5.18
N GLU A 67 8.05 5.60 -4.99
CA GLU A 67 8.21 6.75 -4.11
C GLU A 67 7.56 6.51 -2.75
N ILE A 68 8.39 6.45 -1.70
CA ILE A 68 7.92 6.41 -0.32
C ILE A 68 8.49 7.63 0.41
N HIS A 69 7.60 8.50 0.91
CA HIS A 69 8.05 9.65 1.71
C HIS A 69 8.62 9.17 3.04
N PRO A 70 9.78 9.69 3.49
CA PRO A 70 10.42 9.25 4.75
C PRO A 70 9.57 9.45 6.00
N GLY A 71 8.60 10.37 5.97
CA GLY A 71 7.67 10.64 7.07
C GLY A 71 6.53 9.64 7.19
N ALA A 72 6.25 8.84 6.15
CA ALA A 72 5.21 7.82 6.21
C ALA A 72 5.47 6.82 7.35
N GLN A 73 4.39 6.23 7.87
CA GLN A 73 4.45 5.17 8.88
C GLN A 73 3.95 3.88 8.24
N ILE A 74 4.81 2.87 8.12
CA ILE A 74 4.50 1.64 7.41
C ILE A 74 4.78 0.45 8.33
N GLY A 75 3.81 -0.44 8.47
CA GLY A 75 3.86 -1.68 9.21
C GLY A 75 4.80 -2.71 8.60
N LYS A 76 4.54 -3.98 8.77
CA LYS A 76 5.33 -5.13 8.32
C LYS A 76 4.47 -6.06 7.44
N GLY A 77 5.14 -6.93 6.67
CA GLY A 77 4.43 -7.77 5.71
C GLY A 77 3.90 -6.95 4.54
N ILE A 78 4.75 -6.11 3.95
CA ILE A 78 4.35 -5.26 2.83
C ILE A 78 4.85 -5.86 1.53
N LEU A 79 3.93 -6.04 0.59
CA LEU A 79 4.22 -6.39 -0.79
C LEU A 79 3.88 -5.19 -1.69
N ILE A 80 4.86 -4.64 -2.39
CA ILE A 80 4.63 -3.67 -3.47
C ILE A 80 4.92 -4.39 -4.78
N ASP A 81 3.86 -4.96 -5.37
CA ASP A 81 4.00 -5.80 -6.55
C ASP A 81 4.16 -4.95 -7.81
N HIS A 82 5.14 -5.32 -8.66
CA HIS A 82 5.64 -4.53 -9.80
C HIS A 82 6.16 -3.13 -9.43
N GLY A 83 5.48 -2.39 -8.61
CA GLY A 83 5.84 -1.17 -7.88
C GLY A 83 6.02 0.10 -8.71
N MET A 84 6.23 0.04 -10.01
CA MET A 84 6.48 1.22 -10.84
C MET A 84 5.35 2.25 -10.69
N GLY A 85 5.70 3.49 -10.33
CA GLY A 85 4.76 4.60 -10.18
C GLY A 85 3.92 4.57 -8.91
N VAL A 86 4.23 3.69 -7.94
CA VAL A 86 3.63 3.75 -6.60
C VAL A 86 4.12 5.00 -5.88
N VAL A 87 3.19 5.72 -5.24
CA VAL A 87 3.49 6.92 -4.44
C VAL A 87 2.83 6.81 -3.07
N ILE A 88 3.64 6.89 -2.01
CA ILE A 88 3.19 6.90 -0.62
C ILE A 88 3.60 8.24 0.03
N GLY A 89 2.61 9.07 0.38
CA GLY A 89 2.80 10.43 0.87
C GLY A 89 3.25 10.51 2.34
N GLU A 90 3.70 11.69 2.75
CA GLU A 90 4.37 12.00 4.02
C GLU A 90 3.63 11.54 5.27
N THR A 91 2.33 11.83 5.36
CA THR A 91 1.53 11.54 6.56
C THR A 91 0.67 10.28 6.40
N SER A 92 1.00 9.42 5.41
CA SER A 92 0.36 8.12 5.25
C SER A 92 0.67 7.22 6.44
N ILE A 93 -0.33 6.45 6.86
CA ILE A 93 -0.19 5.37 7.84
C ILE A 93 -0.66 4.10 7.15
N ILE A 94 0.16 3.05 7.13
CA ILE A 94 -0.13 1.77 6.50
C ILE A 94 0.11 0.68 7.54
N GLY A 95 -0.90 -0.13 7.79
CA GLY A 95 -0.86 -1.25 8.72
C GLY A 95 0.00 -2.42 8.24
N ASP A 96 -0.23 -3.58 8.80
CA ASP A 96 0.49 -4.81 8.49
C ASP A 96 -0.19 -5.58 7.34
N ARG A 97 0.56 -6.41 6.60
CA ARG A 97 0.06 -7.31 5.54
C ARG A 97 -0.76 -6.58 4.48
N VAL A 98 -0.12 -5.58 3.86
CA VAL A 98 -0.73 -4.77 2.80
C VAL A 98 -0.04 -5.06 1.47
N THR A 99 -0.84 -5.38 0.46
CA THR A 99 -0.41 -5.51 -0.94
C THR A 99 -0.75 -4.25 -1.71
N ILE A 100 0.21 -3.69 -2.43
CA ILE A 100 0.05 -2.48 -3.25
C ILE A 100 0.58 -2.77 -4.64
N TYR A 101 -0.27 -2.63 -5.65
CA TYR A 101 0.14 -2.82 -7.04
C TYR A 101 0.67 -1.53 -7.68
N GLN A 102 1.34 -1.68 -8.82
CA GLN A 102 1.93 -0.58 -9.60
C GLN A 102 0.95 0.57 -9.85
N GLY A 103 1.48 1.79 -9.90
CA GLY A 103 0.72 3.01 -10.22
C GLY A 103 -0.23 3.47 -9.11
N ALA A 104 -0.33 2.74 -7.99
CA ALA A 104 -1.17 3.14 -6.87
C ALA A 104 -0.65 4.44 -6.21
N THR A 105 -1.57 5.28 -5.73
CA THR A 105 -1.22 6.52 -5.02
C THR A 105 -1.96 6.58 -3.69
N ILE A 106 -1.20 6.68 -2.59
CA ILE A 106 -1.70 6.97 -1.25
C ILE A 106 -1.30 8.42 -0.96
N GLY A 107 -2.17 9.36 -1.37
CA GLY A 107 -1.85 10.77 -1.58
C GLY A 107 -2.77 11.76 -0.87
N ALA A 108 -2.46 13.04 -1.00
CA ALA A 108 -3.30 14.16 -0.59
C ALA A 108 -4.15 14.67 -1.79
N THR A 109 -5.24 15.38 -1.53
CA THR A 109 -6.01 16.09 -2.59
C THR A 109 -5.39 17.44 -2.95
N GLY A 110 -4.54 17.98 -2.08
CA GLY A 110 -3.93 19.30 -2.23
C GLY A 110 -4.76 20.45 -1.62
N ASN A 111 -5.93 20.17 -1.07
CA ASN A 111 -6.84 21.15 -0.47
C ASN A 111 -6.82 21.13 1.06
N GLU A 112 -6.09 20.20 1.68
CA GLU A 112 -6.05 20.01 3.12
C GLU A 112 -5.26 21.14 3.80
N LYS A 113 -5.84 21.74 4.83
CA LYS A 113 -5.21 22.77 5.67
C LYS A 113 -4.40 22.18 6.82
N GLU A 114 -4.70 20.95 7.21
CA GLU A 114 -4.07 20.28 8.34
C GLU A 114 -2.83 19.49 7.91
N PHE A 115 -1.95 19.22 8.88
CA PHE A 115 -0.74 18.41 8.64
C PHE A 115 -1.08 16.99 8.19
N LYS A 116 -2.09 16.34 8.82
CA LYS A 116 -2.57 15.01 8.40
C LYS A 116 -3.42 15.16 7.14
N ARG A 117 -2.82 14.85 5.98
CA ARG A 117 -3.41 15.04 4.65
C ARG A 117 -3.39 13.80 3.76
N HIS A 118 -2.79 12.71 4.23
CA HIS A 118 -2.71 11.45 3.50
C HIS A 118 -3.52 10.36 4.20
N PRO A 119 -3.91 9.29 3.49
CA PRO A 119 -4.73 8.22 4.03
C PRO A 119 -4.11 7.47 5.21
N THR A 120 -4.99 6.84 5.98
CA THR A 120 -4.65 5.81 6.96
C THR A 120 -5.28 4.50 6.50
N LEU A 121 -4.45 3.48 6.26
CA LEU A 121 -4.85 2.13 5.89
C LEU A 121 -4.66 1.19 7.09
N GLY A 122 -5.67 0.40 7.38
CA GLY A 122 -5.58 -0.70 8.34
C GLY A 122 -4.67 -1.83 7.85
N SER A 123 -4.88 -3.02 8.38
CA SER A 123 -4.12 -4.23 8.01
C SER A 123 -4.91 -5.10 7.04
N ASP A 124 -4.22 -6.04 6.36
CA ASP A 124 -4.86 -7.00 5.45
C ASP A 124 -5.61 -6.32 4.29
N ILE A 125 -4.96 -5.36 3.66
CA ILE A 125 -5.55 -4.55 2.58
C ILE A 125 -4.86 -4.87 1.25
N VAL A 126 -5.66 -4.95 0.19
CA VAL A 126 -5.18 -5.02 -1.20
C VAL A 126 -5.52 -3.72 -1.91
N VAL A 127 -4.51 -3.04 -2.45
CA VAL A 127 -4.64 -1.83 -3.26
C VAL A 127 -4.33 -2.17 -4.71
N GLY A 128 -5.35 -2.23 -5.54
CA GLY A 128 -5.26 -2.59 -6.95
C GLY A 128 -4.41 -1.64 -7.79
N SER A 129 -4.01 -2.11 -8.96
CA SER A 129 -3.16 -1.36 -9.89
C SER A 129 -3.78 -0.02 -10.27
N GLY A 130 -2.98 1.04 -10.25
CA GLY A 130 -3.44 2.38 -10.59
C GLY A 130 -4.42 3.04 -9.62
N ALA A 131 -4.83 2.40 -8.53
CA ALA A 131 -5.78 2.96 -7.57
C ALA A 131 -5.27 4.24 -6.92
N LYS A 132 -6.17 5.19 -6.64
CA LYS A 132 -5.88 6.45 -5.97
C LYS A 132 -6.69 6.56 -4.69
N ILE A 133 -6.01 6.60 -3.56
CA ILE A 133 -6.62 6.84 -2.24
C ILE A 133 -6.16 8.23 -1.81
N LEU A 134 -7.06 9.19 -1.74
CA LEU A 134 -6.70 10.60 -1.63
C LEU A 134 -7.36 11.28 -0.43
N GLY A 135 -6.59 12.13 0.26
CA GLY A 135 -7.03 12.87 1.43
C GLY A 135 -6.83 12.10 2.74
N PRO A 136 -7.22 12.69 3.89
CA PRO A 136 -7.03 12.08 5.21
C PRO A 136 -8.10 11.03 5.53
N VAL A 137 -8.41 10.17 4.56
CA VAL A 137 -9.42 9.11 4.69
C VAL A 137 -8.87 7.90 5.45
N ASN A 138 -9.76 7.18 6.12
CA ASN A 138 -9.46 5.94 6.82
C ASN A 138 -10.03 4.75 6.04
N ILE A 139 -9.18 3.78 5.75
CA ILE A 139 -9.52 2.53 5.11
C ILE A 139 -9.45 1.42 6.16
N GLY A 140 -10.58 0.80 6.44
CA GLY A 140 -10.69 -0.28 7.42
C GLY A 140 -9.92 -1.53 6.98
N SER A 141 -9.53 -2.36 7.95
CA SER A 141 -8.81 -3.61 7.72
C SER A 141 -9.63 -4.61 6.89
N ASN A 142 -8.96 -5.62 6.32
CA ASN A 142 -9.59 -6.69 5.52
C ASN A 142 -10.35 -6.16 4.29
N SER A 143 -9.87 -5.08 3.70
CA SER A 143 -10.55 -4.38 2.61
C SER A 143 -9.79 -4.46 1.30
N LYS A 144 -10.49 -4.30 0.18
CA LYS A 144 -9.91 -4.32 -1.16
C LYS A 144 -10.26 -3.04 -1.92
N ILE A 145 -9.31 -2.47 -2.62
CA ILE A 145 -9.50 -1.34 -3.53
C ILE A 145 -9.24 -1.84 -4.96
N GLY A 146 -10.28 -1.80 -5.79
CA GLY A 146 -10.21 -2.23 -7.18
C GLY A 146 -9.22 -1.40 -8.00
N ALA A 147 -8.71 -1.99 -9.08
CA ALA A 147 -7.78 -1.32 -9.98
C ALA A 147 -8.39 -0.04 -10.56
N ASN A 148 -7.56 0.99 -10.70
CA ASN A 148 -7.94 2.34 -11.17
C ASN A 148 -9.06 3.04 -10.38
N SER A 149 -9.45 2.53 -9.23
CA SER A 149 -10.47 3.17 -8.39
C SER A 149 -9.95 4.43 -7.71
N VAL A 150 -10.84 5.40 -7.49
CA VAL A 150 -10.51 6.66 -6.81
C VAL A 150 -11.31 6.78 -5.52
N VAL A 151 -10.66 6.52 -4.38
CA VAL A 151 -11.25 6.55 -3.04
C VAL A 151 -11.04 7.92 -2.42
N LEU A 152 -12.15 8.60 -2.08
CA LEU A 152 -12.18 9.97 -1.53
C LEU A 152 -12.91 10.04 -0.17
N THR A 153 -13.40 8.92 0.34
CA THR A 153 -14.17 8.84 1.59
C THR A 153 -13.66 7.71 2.46
N ASN A 154 -14.02 7.74 3.76
CA ASN A 154 -13.71 6.65 4.68
C ASN A 154 -14.37 5.35 4.22
N MET A 155 -13.70 4.24 4.48
CA MET A 155 -14.12 2.90 4.08
C MET A 155 -14.14 2.01 5.34
N PRO A 156 -15.26 1.37 5.68
CA PRO A 156 -15.32 0.45 6.82
C PRO A 156 -14.45 -0.78 6.58
N GLU A 157 -14.25 -1.57 7.63
CA GLU A 157 -13.59 -2.87 7.52
C GLU A 157 -14.41 -3.83 6.64
N TYR A 158 -13.75 -4.86 6.10
CA TYR A 158 -14.37 -5.89 5.26
C TYR A 158 -15.17 -5.31 4.08
N SER A 159 -14.61 -4.30 3.41
CA SER A 159 -15.27 -3.61 2.30
C SER A 159 -14.45 -3.67 1.02
N THR A 160 -15.14 -3.49 -0.09
CA THR A 160 -14.54 -3.34 -1.42
C THR A 160 -14.93 -2.00 -2.01
N ALA A 161 -13.93 -1.26 -2.54
CA ALA A 161 -14.14 0.03 -3.21
C ALA A 161 -13.82 -0.10 -4.70
N ILE A 162 -14.76 0.27 -5.59
CA ILE A 162 -14.60 0.15 -7.05
C ILE A 162 -15.14 1.39 -7.76
N GLY A 163 -14.41 1.87 -8.77
CA GLY A 163 -14.85 2.92 -9.70
C GLY A 163 -14.30 4.31 -9.41
N ILE A 164 -14.74 5.30 -10.20
CA ILE A 164 -14.28 6.70 -10.17
C ILE A 164 -15.50 7.64 -10.17
N PRO A 165 -15.85 8.30 -9.02
CA PRO A 165 -15.36 8.01 -7.68
C PRO A 165 -15.76 6.62 -7.22
N ALA A 166 -14.98 6.03 -6.30
CA ALA A 166 -15.23 4.67 -5.86
C ALA A 166 -16.54 4.54 -5.07
N ARG A 167 -17.31 3.51 -5.41
CA ARG A 167 -18.45 3.05 -4.61
C ARG A 167 -17.95 1.99 -3.64
N ILE A 168 -18.37 2.10 -2.37
CA ILE A 168 -17.98 1.20 -1.30
C ILE A 168 -19.09 0.20 -1.08
N LYS A 169 -18.76 -1.10 -1.18
CA LYS A 169 -19.65 -2.21 -0.84
C LYS A 169 -19.05 -2.90 0.40
N ALA A 170 -19.78 -2.90 1.51
CA ALA A 170 -19.43 -3.71 2.68
C ALA A 170 -19.69 -5.18 2.35
N ARG A 171 -18.78 -6.09 2.76
CA ARG A 171 -19.05 -7.53 2.70
C ARG A 171 -19.92 -7.91 3.87
N SER A 172 -20.92 -8.74 3.60
CA SER A 172 -21.71 -9.36 4.67
C SER A 172 -20.83 -10.41 5.36
N ILE A 173 -20.76 -10.35 6.69
CA ILE A 173 -20.03 -11.36 7.51
C ILE A 173 -20.92 -12.60 7.74
N SER A 174 -22.14 -12.67 7.18
CA SER A 174 -23.03 -13.81 7.28
C SER A 174 -22.57 -14.94 6.35
N GLU A 175 -22.28 -16.09 6.95
CA GLU A 175 -21.66 -17.27 6.29
C GLU A 175 -22.54 -17.95 5.22
N ASP A 176 -23.77 -17.52 4.93
CA ASP A 176 -24.74 -18.35 4.21
C ASP A 176 -25.41 -17.73 2.97
N GLU A 177 -25.19 -16.47 2.58
CA GLU A 177 -26.04 -15.90 1.50
C GLU A 177 -25.35 -15.22 0.31
N ASP A 178 -24.02 -14.98 0.30
CA ASP A 178 -23.39 -14.14 -0.75
C ASP A 178 -22.08 -14.71 -1.36
N GLU A 179 -21.83 -16.01 -1.31
CA GLU A 179 -20.62 -16.59 -1.92
C GLU A 179 -20.47 -16.27 -3.42
N ASP A 180 -21.58 -16.16 -4.15
CA ASP A 180 -21.53 -15.91 -5.60
C ASP A 180 -21.31 -14.44 -5.94
N GLU A 181 -21.86 -13.48 -5.17
CA GLU A 181 -21.60 -12.04 -5.36
C GLU A 181 -20.17 -11.65 -4.92
N ASP A 182 -19.66 -12.29 -3.87
CA ASP A 182 -18.27 -12.07 -3.42
C ASP A 182 -17.27 -12.67 -4.41
N LYS A 183 -17.54 -13.80 -5.03
CA LYS A 183 -16.75 -14.38 -6.12
C LYS A 183 -16.76 -13.50 -7.37
N GLU A 184 -17.90 -12.92 -7.72
CA GLU A 184 -17.99 -12.00 -8.86
C GLU A 184 -17.20 -10.70 -8.61
N LEU A 185 -17.27 -10.15 -7.39
CA LEU A 185 -16.47 -8.98 -6.99
C LEU A 185 -14.97 -9.30 -6.93
N ASP A 186 -14.58 -10.44 -6.42
CA ASP A 186 -13.20 -10.88 -6.40
C ASP A 186 -12.68 -11.10 -7.84
N ASN A 187 -13.47 -11.70 -8.72
CA ASN A 187 -13.14 -11.83 -10.14
C ASN A 187 -12.95 -10.45 -10.81
N ILE A 188 -13.81 -9.48 -10.57
CA ILE A 188 -13.67 -8.11 -11.12
C ILE A 188 -12.36 -7.45 -10.64
N ILE A 189 -11.94 -7.71 -9.40
CA ILE A 189 -10.69 -7.15 -8.85
C ILE A 189 -9.45 -7.77 -9.50
N TYR A 190 -9.51 -9.05 -9.91
CA TYR A 190 -8.39 -9.76 -10.55
C TYR A 190 -8.35 -9.59 -12.08
N PHE A 191 -9.44 -9.14 -12.72
CA PHE A 191 -9.50 -8.97 -14.17
C PHE A 191 -9.26 -7.53 -14.66
N ILE A 192 -8.94 -6.58 -13.77
CA ILE A 192 -8.70 -5.20 -14.18
C ILE A 192 -7.27 -4.77 -13.82
#